data_9cbcafa1c0c3fec57c30363fdd9a79f9
#
_entry.id   9cbcafa1c0c3fec57c30363fdd9a79f9
#
_cell.length_a   1.000
_cell.length_b   1.000
_cell.length_c   1.000
_cell.angle_alpha   90.00
_cell.angle_beta   90.00
_cell.angle_gamma   90.00
#
_symmetry.space_group_name_H-M   'P 1'
#
loop_
_entity.id
_entity.type
_entity.pdbx_description
1 polymer ?
#
loop_
_entity_poly.entity_id
_entity_poly.type
_entity_poly.pdbx_seq_one_letter_code
_entity_poly.pdbx_strand_id
1 'polypeptide(L)'
;MIYTKDEIVNHWDMKTFKDDFSSLKVFDNAIITMDSCFDSNGNLIPFSPIRRSSINWKKVQVYPTPTSVSVNKKISDAYYINFFHGTHWGHFLTESLARMHDVLCSDIPTKNIIVRFEHIRSFEWLKNVPVLKEYNIIPFTENLLVEKLYLPVPTMVNFHYVVPEHIQTLNKYSSYYTSNLEDVPEKIYLSRSKLPKTHRVNFGEEILEKKLIEYGWSSIHFQEYSIGDQVKILSNAKYISGCMGSAFHNLMMCKSTPEKILYLVPEIQYIFPNYAAHDILMDNNSFYINCQKLTDYNKRNFSIEDPYETARMIEEILCQN
;
A
#
# COMPACT_ATOMS: atom_id res chain seq x y z
N MET A 1 25.06 8.67 2.38
CA MET A 1 24.40 8.62 3.73
C MET A 1 23.35 7.52 3.71
N ILE A 2 23.22 6.75 4.80
CA ILE A 2 22.21 5.68 4.92
C ILE A 2 21.31 6.05 6.09
N TYR A 3 19.99 6.05 5.87
CA TYR A 3 19.00 6.24 6.94
C TYR A 3 18.54 4.89 7.48
N THR A 4 18.23 4.83 8.75
CA THR A 4 17.55 3.70 9.39
C THR A 4 16.03 3.81 9.26
N LYS A 5 15.33 2.68 9.41
CA LYS A 5 13.86 2.65 9.44
C LYS A 5 13.30 3.50 10.59
N ASP A 6 13.97 3.51 11.74
CA ASP A 6 13.56 4.29 12.92
C ASP A 6 13.70 5.81 12.69
N GLU A 7 14.78 6.27 12.07
CA GLU A 7 14.94 7.68 11.70
C GLU A 7 13.82 8.15 10.79
N ILE A 8 13.41 7.32 9.82
CA ILE A 8 12.34 7.68 8.88
C ILE A 8 10.98 7.76 9.58
N VAL A 9 10.59 6.76 10.37
CA VAL A 9 9.28 6.80 11.06
C VAL A 9 9.22 7.92 12.09
N ASN A 10 10.33 8.21 12.77
CA ASN A 10 10.42 9.32 13.74
C ASN A 10 10.33 10.68 13.04
N HIS A 11 10.98 10.87 11.88
CA HIS A 11 10.89 12.11 11.10
C HIS A 11 9.44 12.44 10.72
N TRP A 12 8.62 11.43 10.43
CA TRP A 12 7.23 11.58 9.99
C TRP A 12 6.20 11.39 11.10
N ASP A 13 6.63 11.07 12.34
CA ASP A 13 5.76 10.68 13.46
C ASP A 13 4.78 9.56 13.10
N MET A 14 5.20 8.62 12.24
CA MET A 14 4.37 7.47 11.87
C MET A 14 4.41 6.41 12.98
N LYS A 15 3.26 5.85 13.32
CA LYS A 15 3.12 4.86 14.39
C LYS A 15 3.04 3.43 13.84
N THR A 16 3.64 2.52 14.59
CA THR A 16 3.43 1.07 14.42
C THR A 16 2.82 0.56 15.72
N PHE A 17 1.61 0.02 15.66
CA PHE A 17 0.95 -0.56 16.82
C PHE A 17 1.13 -2.08 16.77
N LYS A 18 1.43 -2.68 17.93
CA LYS A 18 1.59 -4.14 18.06
C LYS A 18 0.51 -4.77 18.94
N ASP A 19 -0.37 -3.93 19.52
CA ASP A 19 -1.43 -4.36 20.44
C ASP A 19 -2.74 -4.63 19.69
N ASP A 20 -3.69 -5.29 20.39
CA ASP A 20 -4.98 -5.70 19.86
C ASP A 20 -5.73 -4.57 19.13
N PHE A 21 -6.01 -4.83 17.86
CA PHE A 21 -6.70 -3.91 16.98
C PHE A 21 -8.15 -4.37 16.75
N SER A 22 -9.11 -3.52 17.12
CA SER A 22 -10.52 -3.76 16.79
C SER A 22 -10.84 -3.20 15.42
N SER A 23 -10.92 -4.06 14.41
CA SER A 23 -11.07 -3.69 13.01
C SER A 23 -12.48 -3.25 12.62
N LEU A 24 -13.52 -3.69 13.32
CA LEU A 24 -14.92 -3.48 12.93
C LEU A 24 -15.67 -2.60 13.93
N LYS A 25 -16.35 -1.57 13.43
CA LYS A 25 -17.30 -0.75 14.20
C LYS A 25 -18.71 -0.86 13.60
N VAL A 26 -19.72 -0.78 14.44
CA VAL A 26 -21.13 -0.88 14.04
C VAL A 26 -21.82 0.44 14.33
N PHE A 27 -22.62 0.92 13.37
CA PHE A 27 -23.39 2.16 13.46
C PHE A 27 -24.82 1.88 13.02
N ASP A 28 -25.78 2.34 13.83
CA ASP A 28 -27.19 2.27 13.48
C ASP A 28 -27.62 3.53 12.73
N ASN A 29 -28.44 3.33 11.70
CA ASN A 29 -29.01 4.42 10.86
C ASN A 29 -27.93 5.39 10.32
N ALA A 30 -26.83 4.84 9.79
CA ALA A 30 -25.76 5.64 9.23
C ALA A 30 -26.09 6.14 7.82
N ILE A 31 -25.68 7.37 7.53
CA ILE A 31 -25.78 7.96 6.20
C ILE A 31 -24.44 7.82 5.50
N ILE A 32 -24.43 7.22 4.32
CA ILE A 32 -23.25 7.09 3.47
C ILE A 32 -23.38 8.05 2.31
N THR A 33 -22.40 8.91 2.17
CA THR A 33 -22.23 9.81 1.03
C THR A 33 -21.13 9.29 0.10
N MET A 34 -20.89 10.00 -1.01
CA MET A 34 -19.85 9.61 -1.95
C MET A 34 -18.43 9.59 -1.34
N ASP A 35 -18.17 10.35 -0.28
CA ASP A 35 -16.82 10.53 0.26
C ASP A 35 -16.64 10.09 1.72
N SER A 36 -17.76 9.89 2.47
CA SER A 36 -17.70 9.67 3.92
C SER A 36 -18.97 9.06 4.47
N CYS A 37 -18.93 8.63 5.74
CA CYS A 37 -20.09 8.16 6.47
C CYS A 37 -20.35 9.04 7.68
N PHE A 38 -21.63 9.18 8.02
CA PHE A 38 -22.13 9.93 9.17
C PHE A 38 -22.97 9.02 10.05
N ASP A 39 -22.86 9.21 11.36
CA ASP A 39 -23.73 8.52 12.34
C ASP A 39 -25.19 9.04 12.29
N SER A 40 -26.07 8.45 13.07
CA SER A 40 -27.49 8.85 13.16
C SER A 40 -27.70 10.27 13.68
N ASN A 41 -26.71 10.87 14.32
CA ASN A 41 -26.74 12.25 14.81
C ASN A 41 -26.19 13.24 13.77
N GLY A 42 -25.71 12.75 12.63
CA GLY A 42 -25.10 13.57 11.60
C GLY A 42 -23.62 13.89 11.83
N ASN A 43 -22.98 13.24 12.76
CA ASN A 43 -21.53 13.42 12.98
C ASN A 43 -20.72 12.59 11.99
N LEU A 44 -19.68 13.18 11.43
CA LEU A 44 -18.73 12.46 10.57
C LEU A 44 -18.06 11.32 11.35
N ILE A 45 -18.11 10.11 10.80
CA ILE A 45 -17.34 8.98 11.31
C ILE A 45 -15.88 9.14 10.87
N PRO A 46 -14.93 9.39 11.79
CA PRO A 46 -13.60 9.94 11.46
C PRO A 46 -12.74 9.06 10.54
N PHE A 47 -12.92 7.74 10.54
CA PHE A 47 -12.13 6.79 9.75
C PHE A 47 -12.85 6.34 8.46
N SER A 48 -14.07 6.85 8.20
CA SER A 48 -14.83 6.51 6.99
C SER A 48 -14.18 7.03 5.70
N PRO A 49 -13.68 8.30 5.63
CA PRO A 49 -13.01 8.78 4.43
C PRO A 49 -11.59 8.20 4.29
N ILE A 50 -11.08 8.17 3.07
CA ILE A 50 -9.67 7.92 2.82
C ILE A 50 -8.89 9.16 3.23
N ARG A 51 -8.12 9.04 4.32
CA ARG A 51 -7.28 10.12 4.83
C ARG A 51 -5.83 9.88 4.45
N ARG A 52 -5.15 10.96 4.08
CA ARG A 52 -3.72 11.01 3.92
C ARG A 52 -3.20 12.14 4.80
N SER A 53 -2.39 11.80 5.79
CA SER A 53 -1.67 12.82 6.53
C SER A 53 -0.41 13.16 5.74
N SER A 54 -0.36 14.36 5.18
CA SER A 54 0.88 14.97 4.73
C SER A 54 0.97 16.36 5.33
N ILE A 55 2.18 16.88 5.49
CA ILE A 55 2.45 18.20 6.06
C ILE A 55 1.66 19.31 5.35
N ASN A 56 1.35 19.14 4.06
CA ASN A 56 0.57 20.06 3.25
C ASN A 56 -0.95 19.78 3.24
N TRP A 57 -1.42 18.72 3.90
CA TRP A 57 -2.82 18.30 3.89
C TRP A 57 -3.57 18.71 5.16
N LYS A 58 -3.11 19.75 5.86
CA LYS A 58 -3.83 20.41 6.97
C LYS A 58 -5.14 21.07 6.56
N LYS A 59 -5.49 21.11 5.29
CA LYS A 59 -6.85 21.47 4.88
C LYS A 59 -7.77 20.31 5.29
N VAL A 60 -8.44 20.49 6.41
CA VAL A 60 -9.57 19.65 6.80
C VAL A 60 -10.53 19.68 5.61
N GLN A 61 -10.68 18.54 4.98
CA GLN A 61 -11.68 18.39 3.92
C GLN A 61 -13.03 18.55 4.60
N VAL A 62 -13.75 19.63 4.28
CA VAL A 62 -15.08 19.87 4.83
C VAL A 62 -16.02 18.95 4.07
N TYR A 63 -16.47 17.90 4.73
CA TYR A 63 -17.51 17.03 4.19
C TYR A 63 -18.87 17.68 4.42
N PRO A 64 -19.77 17.67 3.42
CA PRO A 64 -21.11 18.19 3.60
C PRO A 64 -21.82 17.45 4.74
N THR A 65 -22.49 18.20 5.62
CA THR A 65 -23.27 17.63 6.72
C THR A 65 -24.52 16.93 6.18
N PRO A 66 -25.02 15.85 6.83
CA PRO A 66 -26.20 15.09 6.35
C PRO A 66 -27.47 15.91 6.24
N THR A 67 -27.60 17.01 6.98
CA THR A 67 -28.79 17.91 6.93
C THR A 67 -29.02 18.54 5.56
N SER A 68 -28.02 18.54 4.67
CA SER A 68 -28.11 19.02 3.30
C SER A 68 -28.22 17.90 2.25
N VAL A 69 -28.26 16.62 2.69
CA VAL A 69 -28.12 15.47 1.80
C VAL A 69 -29.43 14.71 1.71
N SER A 70 -30.03 14.67 0.52
CA SER A 70 -31.18 13.79 0.26
C SER A 70 -30.70 12.32 0.24
N VAL A 71 -31.43 11.46 0.93
CA VAL A 71 -31.24 10.03 0.92
C VAL A 71 -32.43 9.38 0.26
N ASN A 72 -32.20 8.76 -0.90
CA ASN A 72 -33.29 8.18 -1.71
C ASN A 72 -33.35 6.66 -1.61
N LYS A 73 -32.29 6.03 -1.08
CA LYS A 73 -32.18 4.57 -1.00
C LYS A 73 -31.83 4.13 0.42
N LYS A 74 -32.52 3.08 0.88
CA LYS A 74 -32.34 2.48 2.18
C LYS A 74 -31.89 1.04 2.05
N ILE A 75 -30.93 0.60 2.90
CA ILE A 75 -30.40 -0.76 2.98
C ILE A 75 -30.48 -1.19 4.44
N SER A 76 -30.96 -2.42 4.70
CA SER A 76 -31.12 -2.94 6.06
C SER A 76 -29.78 -3.10 6.79
N ASP A 77 -28.82 -3.74 6.12
CA ASP A 77 -27.49 -3.98 6.67
C ASP A 77 -26.45 -4.04 5.56
N ALA A 78 -25.27 -3.54 5.83
CA ALA A 78 -24.14 -3.62 4.88
C ALA A 78 -22.80 -3.38 5.55
N TYR A 79 -21.76 -4.02 4.99
CA TYR A 79 -20.37 -3.69 5.22
C TYR A 79 -19.92 -2.68 4.16
N TYR A 80 -19.31 -1.57 4.56
CA TYR A 80 -18.89 -0.53 3.62
C TYR A 80 -17.38 -0.55 3.39
N ILE A 81 -16.99 -0.72 2.14
CA ILE A 81 -15.58 -0.59 1.74
C ILE A 81 -15.40 0.69 0.95
N ASN A 82 -14.65 1.62 1.52
CA ASN A 82 -14.22 2.81 0.80
C ASN A 82 -12.85 2.54 0.16
N PHE A 83 -12.82 2.27 -1.13
CA PHE A 83 -11.60 2.09 -1.88
C PHE A 83 -11.00 3.43 -2.31
N PHE A 84 -9.68 3.44 -2.42
CA PHE A 84 -9.01 4.51 -3.15
C PHE A 84 -9.44 4.47 -4.63
N HIS A 85 -9.96 5.59 -5.13
CA HIS A 85 -10.35 5.68 -6.53
C HIS A 85 -9.09 5.84 -7.39
N GLY A 86 -8.66 4.82 -8.05
CA GLY A 86 -7.51 4.88 -8.94
C GLY A 86 -6.96 3.51 -9.27
N THR A 87 -6.23 3.47 -10.36
CA THR A 87 -5.54 2.28 -10.85
C THR A 87 -4.12 2.18 -10.30
N HIS A 88 -3.86 2.77 -9.11
CA HIS A 88 -2.53 2.81 -8.54
C HIS A 88 -2.31 1.65 -7.56
N TRP A 89 -1.46 0.70 -7.94
CA TRP A 89 -1.21 -0.54 -7.20
C TRP A 89 -0.83 -0.32 -5.72
N GLY A 90 0.11 0.59 -5.46
CA GLY A 90 0.52 0.88 -4.07
C GLY A 90 -0.64 1.36 -3.20
N HIS A 91 -1.53 2.22 -3.71
CA HIS A 91 -2.71 2.67 -2.98
C HIS A 91 -3.76 1.57 -2.81
N PHE A 92 -3.88 0.66 -3.77
CA PHE A 92 -4.72 -0.52 -3.58
C PHE A 92 -4.25 -1.35 -2.40
N LEU A 93 -2.96 -1.63 -2.29
CA LEU A 93 -2.40 -2.38 -1.17
C LEU A 93 -2.56 -1.63 0.17
N THR A 94 -2.17 -0.36 0.23
CA THR A 94 -2.06 0.38 1.50
C THR A 94 -3.34 1.07 1.96
N GLU A 95 -4.31 1.33 1.08
CA GLU A 95 -5.54 2.05 1.42
C GLU A 95 -6.80 1.22 1.20
N SER A 96 -6.88 0.44 0.10
CA SER A 96 -8.05 -0.38 -0.20
C SER A 96 -8.05 -1.68 0.60
N LEU A 97 -6.97 -2.47 0.53
CA LEU A 97 -6.85 -3.72 1.31
C LEU A 97 -6.78 -3.46 2.81
N ALA A 98 -6.33 -2.28 3.25
CA ALA A 98 -6.39 -1.87 4.65
C ALA A 98 -7.80 -1.88 5.26
N ARG A 99 -8.85 -1.94 4.43
CA ARG A 99 -10.27 -1.97 4.84
C ARG A 99 -10.93 -3.33 4.59
N MET A 100 -10.15 -4.35 4.27
CA MET A 100 -10.65 -5.66 3.91
C MET A 100 -10.23 -6.77 4.89
N HIS A 101 -9.63 -6.41 6.02
CA HIS A 101 -9.18 -7.38 7.00
C HIS A 101 -10.31 -8.33 7.42
N ASP A 102 -11.45 -7.77 7.83
CA ASP A 102 -12.59 -8.58 8.28
C ASP A 102 -13.13 -9.49 7.18
N VAL A 103 -13.19 -9.01 5.93
CA VAL A 103 -13.69 -9.79 4.78
C VAL A 103 -12.74 -10.93 4.42
N LEU A 104 -11.43 -10.73 4.55
CA LEU A 104 -10.41 -11.70 4.11
C LEU A 104 -9.98 -12.67 5.22
N CYS A 105 -9.94 -12.20 6.46
CA CYS A 105 -9.34 -12.92 7.58
C CYS A 105 -10.33 -13.32 8.68
N SER A 106 -11.57 -12.79 8.63
CA SER A 106 -12.61 -13.03 9.61
C SER A 106 -13.95 -13.24 8.89
N ASP A 107 -15.01 -13.44 9.66
CA ASP A 107 -16.38 -13.43 9.15
C ASP A 107 -17.04 -12.10 9.46
N ILE A 108 -17.64 -11.46 8.45
CA ILE A 108 -18.46 -10.26 8.66
C ILE A 108 -19.92 -10.64 8.85
N PRO A 109 -20.67 -9.93 9.73
CA PRO A 109 -22.04 -10.32 10.11
C PRO A 109 -23.11 -9.94 9.09
N THR A 110 -22.74 -9.67 7.84
CA THR A 110 -23.64 -9.36 6.73
C THR A 110 -23.16 -9.97 5.43
N LYS A 111 -24.08 -10.26 4.51
CA LYS A 111 -23.72 -10.69 3.16
C LYS A 111 -23.67 -9.54 2.14
N ASN A 112 -24.03 -8.33 2.55
CA ASN A 112 -24.03 -7.15 1.69
C ASN A 112 -22.74 -6.35 1.86
N ILE A 113 -21.99 -6.17 0.79
CA ILE A 113 -20.85 -5.26 0.72
C ILE A 113 -21.22 -4.11 -0.19
N ILE A 114 -21.28 -2.90 0.33
CA ILE A 114 -21.49 -1.70 -0.46
C ILE A 114 -20.17 -1.04 -0.82
N VAL A 115 -20.08 -0.57 -2.04
CA VAL A 115 -18.88 0.06 -2.61
C VAL A 115 -19.29 1.18 -3.54
N ARG A 116 -18.55 2.28 -3.55
CA ARG A 116 -18.77 3.36 -4.49
C ARG A 116 -18.57 2.86 -5.93
N PHE A 117 -19.53 3.15 -6.83
CA PHE A 117 -19.49 2.65 -8.21
C PHE A 117 -18.19 2.98 -8.95
N GLU A 118 -17.66 4.18 -8.77
CA GLU A 118 -16.41 4.62 -9.40
C GLU A 118 -15.19 3.79 -8.95
N HIS A 119 -15.29 3.12 -7.80
CA HIS A 119 -14.23 2.28 -7.26
C HIS A 119 -14.30 0.83 -7.74
N ILE A 120 -15.31 0.47 -8.54
CA ILE A 120 -15.54 -0.91 -8.99
C ILE A 120 -14.34 -1.43 -9.81
N ARG A 121 -13.57 -0.55 -10.46
CA ARG A 121 -12.34 -0.93 -11.17
C ARG A 121 -11.28 -1.54 -10.24
N SER A 122 -11.26 -1.19 -8.97
CA SER A 122 -10.37 -1.80 -8.00
C SER A 122 -10.71 -3.27 -7.75
N PHE A 123 -11.93 -3.70 -8.06
CA PHE A 123 -12.35 -5.10 -7.98
C PHE A 123 -11.68 -6.00 -9.02
N GLU A 124 -11.10 -5.45 -10.09
CA GLU A 124 -10.30 -6.25 -11.03
C GLU A 124 -9.12 -6.94 -10.32
N TRP A 125 -8.53 -6.29 -9.33
CA TRP A 125 -7.49 -6.89 -8.50
C TRP A 125 -8.00 -7.87 -7.46
N LEU A 126 -9.32 -7.92 -7.26
CA LEU A 126 -9.99 -8.81 -6.32
C LEU A 126 -10.72 -9.99 -7.01
N LYS A 127 -10.72 -10.04 -8.34
CA LYS A 127 -11.47 -11.06 -9.12
C LYS A 127 -11.09 -12.51 -8.78
N ASN A 128 -9.85 -12.72 -8.33
CA ASN A 128 -9.35 -14.04 -7.95
C ASN A 128 -9.53 -14.34 -6.45
N VAL A 129 -10.19 -13.47 -5.69
CA VAL A 129 -10.43 -13.64 -4.25
C VAL A 129 -11.73 -14.42 -4.05
N PRO A 130 -11.67 -15.73 -3.73
CA PRO A 130 -12.85 -16.61 -3.75
C PRO A 130 -13.93 -16.20 -2.77
N VAL A 131 -13.54 -15.72 -1.58
CA VAL A 131 -14.47 -15.33 -0.50
C VAL A 131 -15.43 -14.21 -0.92
N LEU A 132 -15.04 -13.34 -1.87
CA LEU A 132 -15.92 -12.29 -2.35
C LEU A 132 -17.12 -12.80 -3.14
N LYS A 133 -17.08 -14.03 -3.65
CA LYS A 133 -18.22 -14.66 -4.33
C LYS A 133 -19.36 -15.02 -3.36
N GLU A 134 -19.10 -15.03 -2.07
CA GLU A 134 -20.09 -15.31 -1.02
C GLU A 134 -20.88 -14.07 -0.62
N TYR A 135 -20.48 -12.89 -1.12
CA TYR A 135 -21.07 -11.60 -0.78
C TYR A 135 -21.83 -11.00 -1.95
N ASN A 136 -22.88 -10.25 -1.62
CA ASN A 136 -23.61 -9.40 -2.55
C ASN A 136 -22.92 -8.04 -2.65
N ILE A 137 -22.18 -7.82 -3.72
CA ILE A 137 -21.48 -6.55 -3.96
C ILE A 137 -22.47 -5.53 -4.53
N ILE A 138 -22.77 -4.48 -3.78
CA ILE A 138 -23.76 -3.46 -4.12
C ILE A 138 -23.04 -2.15 -4.45
N PRO A 139 -22.85 -1.83 -5.73
CA PRO A 139 -22.32 -0.52 -6.12
C PRO A 139 -23.36 0.56 -5.88
N PHE A 140 -22.93 1.74 -5.43
CA PHE A 140 -23.81 2.90 -5.24
C PHE A 140 -23.26 4.15 -5.93
N THR A 141 -24.18 5.02 -6.38
CA THR A 141 -23.91 6.30 -7.06
C THR A 141 -24.61 7.47 -6.38
N GLU A 142 -25.39 7.21 -5.34
CA GLU A 142 -26.16 8.19 -4.59
C GLU A 142 -26.05 7.94 -3.09
N ASN A 143 -26.47 8.89 -2.27
CA ASN A 143 -26.39 8.73 -0.83
C ASN A 143 -27.35 7.65 -0.34
N LEU A 144 -26.88 6.85 0.63
CA LEU A 144 -27.59 5.72 1.21
C LEU A 144 -27.85 5.94 2.69
N LEU A 145 -29.00 5.48 3.16
CA LEU A 145 -29.25 5.19 4.58
C LEU A 145 -29.04 3.70 4.81
N VAL A 146 -28.16 3.34 5.71
CA VAL A 146 -27.92 1.95 6.12
C VAL A 146 -28.37 1.78 7.57
N GLU A 147 -29.40 0.94 7.81
CA GLU A 147 -29.95 0.76 9.15
C GLU A 147 -28.90 0.16 10.11
N LYS A 148 -28.11 -0.78 9.64
CA LYS A 148 -26.98 -1.36 10.40
C LYS A 148 -25.73 -1.40 9.56
N LEU A 149 -24.88 -0.38 9.74
CA LEU A 149 -23.63 -0.25 9.02
C LEU A 149 -22.49 -0.92 9.78
N TYR A 150 -21.81 -1.83 9.11
CA TYR A 150 -20.52 -2.40 9.52
C TYR A 150 -19.40 -1.65 8.79
N LEU A 151 -18.57 -0.94 9.55
CA LEU A 151 -17.52 -0.07 8.99
C LEU A 151 -16.15 -0.51 9.49
N PRO A 152 -15.23 -0.91 8.59
CA PRO A 152 -13.88 -1.28 8.98
C PRO A 152 -13.08 -0.06 9.43
N VAL A 153 -12.36 -0.21 10.54
CA VAL A 153 -11.26 0.68 10.87
C VAL A 153 -10.07 0.26 10.01
N PRO A 154 -9.45 1.17 9.25
CA PRO A 154 -8.35 0.78 8.38
C PRO A 154 -7.19 0.17 9.18
N THR A 155 -6.64 -0.95 8.73
CA THR A 155 -5.43 -1.55 9.31
C THR A 155 -4.16 -0.77 9.00
N MET A 156 -4.27 0.18 8.06
CA MET A 156 -3.22 1.12 7.71
C MET A 156 -3.81 2.46 7.27
N VAL A 157 -3.19 3.54 7.71
CA VAL A 157 -3.41 4.90 7.20
C VAL A 157 -2.06 5.50 6.82
N ASN A 158 -1.89 5.77 5.53
CA ASN A 158 -0.64 6.30 4.97
C ASN A 158 -0.14 7.52 5.76
N PHE A 159 1.15 7.57 6.08
CA PHE A 159 1.81 8.59 6.89
C PHE A 159 1.32 8.71 8.34
N HIS A 160 0.52 7.78 8.82
CA HIS A 160 -0.04 7.89 10.17
C HIS A 160 0.20 6.65 11.01
N TYR A 161 -0.30 5.49 10.60
CA TYR A 161 -0.08 4.24 11.31
C TYR A 161 -0.22 3.01 10.43
N VAL A 162 0.32 1.90 10.92
CA VAL A 162 0.07 0.54 10.42
C VAL A 162 0.03 -0.44 11.60
N VAL A 163 -0.81 -1.49 11.48
CA VAL A 163 -0.96 -2.56 12.47
C VAL A 163 -0.64 -3.93 11.86
N PRO A 164 -0.30 -4.96 12.66
CA PRO A 164 0.05 -6.30 12.16
C PRO A 164 -1.04 -6.94 11.31
N GLU A 165 -2.32 -6.64 11.56
CA GLU A 165 -3.47 -7.13 10.79
C GLU A 165 -3.40 -6.70 9.33
N HIS A 166 -2.69 -5.61 9.02
CA HIS A 166 -2.45 -5.21 7.64
C HIS A 166 -1.60 -6.24 6.89
N ILE A 167 -0.52 -6.70 7.51
CA ILE A 167 0.34 -7.76 6.95
C ILE A 167 -0.44 -9.07 6.80
N GLN A 168 -1.25 -9.45 7.80
CA GLN A 168 -2.12 -10.64 7.72
C GLN A 168 -3.09 -10.55 6.54
N THR A 169 -3.71 -9.38 6.34
CA THR A 169 -4.63 -9.11 5.22
C THR A 169 -3.94 -9.30 3.87
N LEU A 170 -2.73 -8.76 3.71
CA LEU A 170 -1.96 -8.85 2.48
C LEU A 170 -1.43 -10.26 2.23
N ASN A 171 -0.99 -10.97 3.26
CA ASN A 171 -0.61 -12.37 3.18
C ASN A 171 -1.81 -13.26 2.78
N LYS A 172 -3.00 -12.99 3.33
CA LYS A 172 -4.22 -13.69 2.95
C LYS A 172 -4.61 -13.39 1.51
N TYR A 173 -4.55 -12.13 1.10
CA TYR A 173 -4.79 -11.72 -0.28
C TYR A 173 -3.82 -12.42 -1.25
N SER A 174 -2.53 -12.41 -0.97
CA SER A 174 -1.51 -13.04 -1.83
C SER A 174 -1.68 -14.56 -1.94
N SER A 175 -2.21 -15.23 -0.91
CA SER A 175 -2.42 -16.67 -0.91
C SER A 175 -3.40 -17.17 -1.98
N TYR A 176 -4.16 -16.28 -2.62
CA TYR A 176 -5.05 -16.62 -3.74
C TYR A 176 -4.36 -16.58 -5.10
N TYR A 177 -3.06 -16.27 -5.14
CA TYR A 177 -2.28 -16.19 -6.37
C TYR A 177 -1.18 -17.24 -6.36
N THR A 178 -1.07 -17.98 -7.44
CA THR A 178 -0.03 -19.00 -7.64
C THR A 178 1.03 -18.50 -8.62
N SER A 179 2.20 -19.10 -8.55
CA SER A 179 3.30 -18.87 -9.48
C SER A 179 3.78 -20.19 -10.06
N ASN A 180 4.11 -20.18 -11.33
CA ASN A 180 4.74 -21.28 -12.04
C ASN A 180 6.26 -21.07 -12.24
N LEU A 181 6.84 -20.04 -11.64
CA LEU A 181 8.29 -19.80 -11.71
C LEU A 181 9.03 -20.94 -10.98
N GLU A 182 10.01 -21.52 -11.66
CA GLU A 182 10.86 -22.59 -11.08
C GLU A 182 12.02 -21.98 -10.31
N ASP A 183 12.76 -21.07 -10.93
CA ASP A 183 13.94 -20.44 -10.38
C ASP A 183 13.75 -18.94 -10.10
N VAL A 184 14.34 -18.48 -9.01
CA VAL A 184 14.38 -17.08 -8.62
C VAL A 184 15.83 -16.68 -8.33
N PRO A 185 16.32 -15.57 -8.91
CA PRO A 185 17.66 -15.07 -8.61
C PRO A 185 17.81 -14.67 -7.14
N GLU A 186 19.00 -14.92 -6.56
CA GLU A 186 19.29 -14.52 -5.18
C GLU A 186 19.39 -13.00 -5.00
N LYS A 187 20.00 -12.30 -5.97
CA LYS A 187 20.15 -10.83 -6.00
C LYS A 187 19.22 -10.25 -7.05
N ILE A 188 18.26 -9.43 -6.64
CA ILE A 188 17.31 -8.80 -7.57
C ILE A 188 17.32 -7.27 -7.43
N TYR A 189 17.31 -6.59 -8.57
CA TYR A 189 17.11 -5.17 -8.67
C TYR A 189 15.70 -4.88 -9.24
N LEU A 190 14.84 -4.26 -8.44
CA LEU A 190 13.48 -3.89 -8.86
C LEU A 190 13.54 -2.64 -9.73
N SER A 191 13.68 -2.84 -11.03
CA SER A 191 13.88 -1.79 -12.00
C SER A 191 12.56 -1.11 -12.42
N ARG A 192 12.65 0.19 -12.60
CA ARG A 192 11.60 1.05 -13.15
C ARG A 192 11.94 1.58 -14.54
N SER A 193 13.11 1.21 -15.10
CA SER A 193 13.64 1.75 -16.36
C SER A 193 12.70 1.55 -17.56
N LYS A 194 11.93 0.46 -17.58
CA LYS A 194 10.94 0.16 -18.62
C LYS A 194 9.53 0.73 -18.37
N LEU A 195 9.32 1.46 -17.27
CA LEU A 195 8.01 2.08 -17.05
C LEU A 195 7.78 3.25 -18.04
N PRO A 196 6.52 3.48 -18.47
CA PRO A 196 6.21 4.62 -19.33
C PRO A 196 6.66 5.95 -18.68
N LYS A 197 7.17 6.88 -19.49
CA LYS A 197 7.64 8.21 -19.02
C LYS A 197 6.53 9.10 -18.43
N THR A 198 5.28 8.68 -18.51
CA THR A 198 4.15 9.27 -17.79
C THR A 198 4.19 8.98 -16.28
N HIS A 199 4.92 7.95 -15.87
CA HIS A 199 5.23 7.66 -14.47
C HIS A 199 6.46 8.47 -14.01
N ARG A 200 6.70 8.44 -12.70
CA ARG A 200 7.91 9.00 -12.11
C ARG A 200 9.16 8.37 -12.73
N VAL A 201 10.08 9.21 -13.19
CA VAL A 201 11.34 8.79 -13.81
C VAL A 201 12.49 8.92 -12.80
N ASN A 202 13.37 7.92 -12.78
CA ASN A 202 14.63 7.95 -12.06
C ASN A 202 15.76 8.02 -13.09
N PHE A 203 16.30 9.22 -13.35
CA PHE A 203 17.40 9.38 -14.27
C PHE A 203 18.66 8.68 -13.74
N GLY A 204 19.42 8.04 -14.62
CA GLY A 204 20.61 7.27 -14.25
C GLY A 204 20.31 5.83 -13.80
N GLU A 205 19.05 5.44 -13.66
CA GLU A 205 18.65 4.07 -13.27
C GLU A 205 19.15 3.01 -14.27
N GLU A 206 19.10 3.30 -15.58
CA GLU A 206 19.58 2.38 -16.62
C GLU A 206 21.11 2.12 -16.54
N ILE A 207 21.88 3.13 -16.08
CA ILE A 207 23.33 3.00 -15.88
C ILE A 207 23.62 2.14 -14.66
N LEU A 208 22.92 2.41 -13.56
CA LEU A 208 23.01 1.62 -12.32
C LEU A 208 22.63 0.16 -12.58
N GLU A 209 21.52 -0.08 -13.27
CA GLU A 209 21.03 -1.41 -13.63
C GLU A 209 22.08 -2.22 -14.37
N LYS A 210 22.70 -1.65 -15.40
CA LYS A 210 23.80 -2.30 -16.14
C LYS A 210 24.98 -2.65 -15.23
N LYS A 211 25.35 -1.75 -14.32
CA LYS A 211 26.46 -1.98 -13.40
C LYS A 211 26.14 -3.07 -12.39
N LEU A 212 24.92 -3.13 -11.87
CA LEU A 212 24.49 -4.18 -10.96
C LEU A 212 24.45 -5.56 -11.64
N ILE A 213 24.07 -5.62 -12.92
CA ILE A 213 24.14 -6.87 -13.70
C ILE A 213 25.58 -7.39 -13.77
N GLU A 214 26.59 -6.52 -13.91
CA GLU A 214 28.01 -6.91 -13.85
C GLU A 214 28.42 -7.50 -12.48
N TYR A 215 27.71 -7.11 -11.40
CA TYR A 215 27.88 -7.64 -10.04
C TYR A 215 26.98 -8.86 -9.74
N GLY A 216 26.34 -9.43 -10.76
CA GLY A 216 25.53 -10.64 -10.64
C GLY A 216 24.09 -10.41 -10.15
N TRP A 217 23.58 -9.17 -10.22
CA TRP A 217 22.18 -8.88 -9.96
C TRP A 217 21.32 -9.18 -11.18
N SER A 218 20.10 -9.63 -10.92
CA SER A 218 19.08 -9.76 -11.96
C SER A 218 18.12 -8.59 -11.92
N SER A 219 17.98 -7.89 -13.05
CA SER A 219 17.02 -6.80 -13.19
C SER A 219 15.62 -7.34 -13.39
N ILE A 220 14.68 -6.95 -12.52
CA ILE A 220 13.31 -7.42 -12.51
C ILE A 220 12.34 -6.24 -12.76
N HIS A 221 11.51 -6.38 -13.78
CA HIS A 221 10.48 -5.41 -14.16
C HIS A 221 9.10 -5.96 -13.78
N PHE A 222 8.57 -5.61 -12.62
CA PHE A 222 7.35 -6.21 -12.07
C PHE A 222 6.12 -6.10 -12.96
N GLN A 223 6.05 -5.10 -13.85
CA GLN A 223 4.97 -5.01 -14.82
C GLN A 223 4.93 -6.17 -15.84
N GLU A 224 6.00 -6.97 -15.92
CA GLU A 224 6.12 -8.14 -16.80
C GLU A 224 5.69 -9.45 -16.08
N TYR A 225 5.37 -9.38 -14.76
CA TYR A 225 5.08 -10.54 -13.93
C TYR A 225 3.67 -10.51 -13.34
N SER A 226 3.06 -11.68 -13.20
CA SER A 226 1.81 -11.83 -12.45
C SER A 226 2.01 -11.52 -10.95
N ILE A 227 0.93 -11.26 -10.21
CA ILE A 227 1.00 -11.03 -8.75
C ILE A 227 1.64 -12.24 -8.05
N GLY A 228 1.27 -13.46 -8.45
CA GLY A 228 1.86 -14.69 -7.88
C GLY A 228 3.36 -14.77 -8.13
N ASP A 229 3.81 -14.43 -9.34
CA ASP A 229 5.23 -14.43 -9.68
C ASP A 229 6.00 -13.36 -8.93
N GLN A 230 5.43 -12.14 -8.79
CA GLN A 230 6.03 -11.07 -7.98
C GLN A 230 6.23 -11.50 -6.52
N VAL A 231 5.23 -12.14 -5.91
CA VAL A 231 5.32 -12.66 -4.54
C VAL A 231 6.36 -13.79 -4.46
N LYS A 232 6.38 -14.70 -5.44
CA LYS A 232 7.36 -15.79 -5.52
C LYS A 232 8.79 -15.24 -5.60
N ILE A 233 9.04 -14.25 -6.46
CA ILE A 233 10.33 -13.59 -6.63
C ILE A 233 10.78 -12.97 -5.30
N LEU A 234 9.95 -12.13 -4.68
CA LEU A 234 10.30 -11.45 -3.43
C LEU A 234 10.51 -12.41 -2.25
N SER A 235 9.73 -13.50 -2.20
CA SER A 235 9.82 -14.48 -1.10
C SER A 235 11.07 -15.36 -1.17
N ASN A 236 11.74 -15.44 -2.32
CA ASN A 236 12.89 -16.33 -2.52
C ASN A 236 14.21 -15.58 -2.78
N ALA A 237 14.13 -14.28 -3.12
CA ALA A 237 15.34 -13.46 -3.24
C ALA A 237 15.97 -13.23 -1.86
N LYS A 238 17.30 -13.35 -1.78
CA LYS A 238 18.06 -13.04 -0.56
C LYS A 238 18.30 -11.53 -0.43
N TYR A 239 18.65 -10.91 -1.54
CA TYR A 239 19.00 -9.49 -1.59
C TYR A 239 18.12 -8.76 -2.58
N ILE A 240 17.49 -7.70 -2.12
CA ILE A 240 16.57 -6.90 -2.93
C ILE A 240 17.03 -5.45 -2.91
N SER A 241 17.20 -4.85 -4.08
CA SER A 241 17.47 -3.42 -4.20
C SER A 241 16.56 -2.76 -5.24
N GLY A 242 16.45 -1.45 -5.20
CA GLY A 242 15.74 -0.65 -6.19
C GLY A 242 15.35 0.73 -5.72
N CYS A 243 14.95 1.58 -6.66
CA CYS A 243 14.39 2.89 -6.35
C CYS A 243 13.04 2.73 -5.66
N MET A 244 12.88 3.35 -4.49
CA MET A 244 11.66 3.25 -3.67
C MET A 244 10.39 3.49 -4.50
N GLY A 245 9.47 2.54 -4.50
CA GLY A 245 8.24 2.56 -5.30
C GLY A 245 7.25 1.47 -4.92
N SER A 246 6.06 1.48 -5.55
CA SER A 246 4.95 0.58 -5.21
C SER A 246 5.29 -0.92 -5.27
N ALA A 247 6.31 -1.30 -6.03
CA ALA A 247 6.80 -2.69 -6.08
C ALA A 247 7.25 -3.21 -4.71
N PHE A 248 7.84 -2.35 -3.88
CA PHE A 248 8.28 -2.71 -2.54
C PHE A 248 7.12 -2.94 -1.55
N HIS A 249 5.92 -2.41 -1.80
CA HIS A 249 4.76 -2.76 -0.98
C HIS A 249 4.38 -4.24 -1.11
N ASN A 250 4.80 -4.91 -2.18
CA ASN A 250 4.57 -6.34 -2.35
C ASN A 250 5.33 -7.21 -1.33
N LEU A 251 6.35 -6.68 -0.68
CA LEU A 251 7.04 -7.37 0.42
C LEU A 251 6.07 -7.74 1.56
N MET A 252 5.06 -6.90 1.81
CA MET A 252 4.02 -7.20 2.81
C MET A 252 3.15 -8.42 2.45
N MET A 253 3.15 -8.84 1.19
CA MET A 253 2.46 -10.04 0.73
C MET A 253 3.28 -11.32 0.93
N CYS A 254 4.55 -11.19 1.31
CA CYS A 254 5.49 -12.30 1.48
C CYS A 254 5.46 -12.82 2.92
N LYS A 255 5.60 -14.14 3.07
CA LYS A 255 5.70 -14.79 4.39
C LYS A 255 7.14 -14.87 4.91
N SER A 256 8.11 -14.82 4.01
CA SER A 256 9.55 -14.81 4.29
C SER A 256 10.10 -13.41 4.08
N THR A 257 11.13 -13.07 4.84
CA THR A 257 11.86 -11.81 4.71
C THR A 257 13.19 -12.04 4.01
N PRO A 258 13.64 -11.15 3.11
CA PRO A 258 14.96 -11.19 2.52
C PRO A 258 16.05 -11.02 3.59
N GLU A 259 17.28 -11.47 3.30
CA GLU A 259 18.42 -11.21 4.17
C GLU A 259 18.75 -9.71 4.28
N LYS A 260 18.66 -8.98 3.15
CA LYS A 260 18.79 -7.50 3.13
C LYS A 260 17.91 -6.87 2.07
N ILE A 261 17.34 -5.72 2.41
CA ILE A 261 16.57 -4.85 1.50
C ILE A 261 17.27 -3.49 1.43
N LEU A 262 17.61 -3.06 0.21
CA LEU A 262 18.32 -1.81 -0.04
C LEU A 262 17.47 -0.87 -0.87
N TYR A 263 16.83 0.09 -0.19
CA TYR A 263 16.03 1.11 -0.84
C TYR A 263 16.93 2.26 -1.33
N LEU A 264 16.83 2.60 -2.59
CA LEU A 264 17.45 3.80 -3.13
C LEU A 264 16.47 4.96 -2.96
N VAL A 265 16.88 5.95 -2.18
CA VAL A 265 15.99 7.01 -1.70
C VAL A 265 16.60 8.39 -1.89
N PRO A 266 15.74 9.42 -1.98
CA PRO A 266 16.16 10.83 -1.88
C PRO A 266 16.41 11.23 -0.42
N GLU A 267 16.54 12.53 -0.17
CA GLU A 267 16.58 13.10 1.19
C GLU A 267 15.33 12.71 2.00
N ILE A 268 15.48 12.60 3.32
CA ILE A 268 14.49 12.03 4.26
C ILE A 268 13.10 12.66 4.15
N GLN A 269 13.00 13.97 3.87
CA GLN A 269 11.72 14.67 3.71
C GLN A 269 10.92 14.24 2.46
N TYR A 270 11.52 13.47 1.55
CA TYR A 270 10.84 12.93 0.36
C TYR A 270 10.61 11.42 0.45
N ILE A 271 11.04 10.78 1.54
CA ILE A 271 10.80 9.34 1.78
C ILE A 271 9.38 9.14 2.31
N PHE A 272 8.66 8.20 1.72
CA PHE A 272 7.37 7.76 2.26
C PHE A 272 7.59 6.83 3.46
N PRO A 273 7.17 7.20 4.67
CA PRO A 273 7.47 6.44 5.89
C PRO A 273 6.78 5.07 5.95
N ASN A 274 5.81 4.82 5.08
CA ASN A 274 5.09 3.55 5.02
C ASN A 274 6.05 2.36 4.86
N TYR A 275 7.10 2.49 4.06
CA TYR A 275 8.09 1.41 3.84
C TYR A 275 8.82 1.09 5.14
N ALA A 276 9.32 2.10 5.83
CA ALA A 276 10.03 1.94 7.09
C ALA A 276 9.11 1.35 8.19
N ALA A 277 7.85 1.77 8.24
CA ALA A 277 6.88 1.23 9.18
C ALA A 277 6.58 -0.26 8.90
N HIS A 278 6.47 -0.66 7.63
CA HIS A 278 6.35 -2.07 7.26
C HIS A 278 7.59 -2.87 7.65
N ASP A 279 8.78 -2.33 7.41
CA ASP A 279 10.03 -2.98 7.75
C ASP A 279 10.19 -3.18 9.28
N ILE A 280 9.66 -2.26 10.09
CA ILE A 280 9.60 -2.42 11.54
C ILE A 280 8.65 -3.56 11.93
N LEU A 281 7.45 -3.62 11.33
CA LEU A 281 6.48 -4.67 11.65
C LEU A 281 6.94 -6.06 11.22
N MET A 282 7.62 -6.15 10.09
CA MET A 282 8.11 -7.41 9.53
C MET A 282 9.51 -7.79 10.03
N ASP A 283 10.12 -6.94 10.84
CA ASP A 283 11.51 -7.06 11.29
C ASP A 283 12.53 -7.21 10.14
N ASN A 284 12.28 -6.50 9.04
CA ASN A 284 13.15 -6.54 7.87
C ASN A 284 14.51 -5.90 8.17
N ASN A 285 15.58 -6.50 7.66
CA ASN A 285 16.92 -5.92 7.65
C ASN A 285 17.04 -4.97 6.44
N SER A 286 16.67 -3.71 6.63
CA SER A 286 16.51 -2.72 5.57
C SER A 286 17.47 -1.54 5.71
N PHE A 287 17.98 -1.07 4.57
CA PHE A 287 18.90 0.05 4.42
C PHE A 287 18.32 1.07 3.44
N TYR A 288 18.28 2.33 3.81
CA TYR A 288 17.75 3.42 3.00
C TYR A 288 18.92 4.30 2.51
N ILE A 289 19.41 4.00 1.32
CA ILE A 289 20.61 4.62 0.73
C ILE A 289 20.21 5.93 0.08
N ASN A 290 20.63 7.06 0.68
CA ASN A 290 20.42 8.38 0.09
C ASN A 290 21.37 8.59 -1.08
N CYS A 291 20.89 8.37 -2.29
CA CYS A 291 21.62 8.49 -3.55
C CYS A 291 20.81 9.19 -4.66
N GLN A 292 19.62 9.68 -4.33
CA GLN A 292 18.74 10.31 -5.29
C GLN A 292 18.57 11.81 -5.01
N LYS A 293 18.53 12.62 -6.07
CA LYS A 293 18.23 14.04 -6.02
C LYS A 293 16.92 14.33 -6.76
N LEU A 294 16.08 15.15 -6.15
CA LEU A 294 14.84 15.62 -6.78
C LEU A 294 15.15 16.53 -7.97
N THR A 295 14.67 16.18 -9.17
CA THR A 295 14.88 16.97 -10.40
C THR A 295 13.62 17.69 -10.86
N ASP A 296 12.43 17.17 -10.53
CA ASP A 296 11.14 17.80 -10.84
C ASP A 296 10.18 17.54 -9.68
N TYR A 297 9.84 18.58 -8.96
CA TYR A 297 8.95 18.52 -7.80
C TYR A 297 7.51 18.09 -8.18
N ASN A 298 6.98 18.59 -9.29
CA ASN A 298 5.60 18.33 -9.70
C ASN A 298 5.40 16.89 -10.16
N LYS A 299 6.35 16.36 -10.91
CA LYS A 299 6.36 14.96 -11.40
C LYS A 299 7.01 14.01 -10.43
N ARG A 300 7.66 14.51 -9.37
CA ARG A 300 8.47 13.73 -8.43
C ARG A 300 9.52 12.88 -9.16
N ASN A 301 10.17 13.45 -10.16
CA ASN A 301 11.28 12.81 -10.84
C ASN A 301 12.55 12.98 -10.03
N PHE A 302 13.39 11.94 -10.04
CA PHE A 302 14.67 11.92 -9.34
C PHE A 302 15.80 11.60 -10.32
N SER A 303 17.03 11.93 -9.95
CA SER A 303 18.25 11.42 -10.58
C SER A 303 19.07 10.68 -9.54
N ILE A 304 19.66 9.56 -9.93
CA ILE A 304 20.70 8.90 -9.15
C ILE A 304 21.97 9.73 -9.38
N GLU A 305 22.55 10.28 -8.31
CA GLU A 305 23.65 11.27 -8.43
C GLU A 305 24.91 10.65 -9.05
N ASP A 306 25.30 9.48 -8.56
CA ASP A 306 26.38 8.67 -9.11
C ASP A 306 25.97 7.20 -9.17
N PRO A 307 25.56 6.68 -10.35
CA PRO A 307 25.15 5.29 -10.49
C PRO A 307 26.26 4.26 -10.20
N TYR A 308 27.52 4.59 -10.49
CA TYR A 308 28.65 3.69 -10.26
C TYR A 308 28.97 3.58 -8.78
N GLU A 309 29.03 4.72 -8.10
CA GLU A 309 29.24 4.78 -6.65
C GLU A 309 28.06 4.12 -5.91
N THR A 310 26.82 4.34 -6.37
CA THR A 310 25.62 3.70 -5.80
C THR A 310 25.72 2.18 -5.92
N ALA A 311 26.14 1.64 -7.07
CA ALA A 311 26.33 0.20 -7.24
C ALA A 311 27.42 -0.34 -6.28
N ARG A 312 28.52 0.38 -6.09
CA ARG A 312 29.58 0.01 -5.15
C ARG A 312 29.07 -0.02 -3.70
N MET A 313 28.34 1.02 -3.29
CA MET A 313 27.71 1.07 -1.94
C MET A 313 26.77 -0.11 -1.68
N ILE A 314 25.97 -0.49 -2.69
CA ILE A 314 25.07 -1.66 -2.60
C ILE A 314 25.89 -2.93 -2.30
N GLU A 315 26.96 -3.20 -3.05
CA GLU A 315 27.82 -4.39 -2.82
C GLU A 315 28.55 -4.33 -1.47
N GLU A 316 29.02 -3.17 -1.04
CA GLU A 316 29.66 -3.00 0.26
C GLU A 316 28.74 -3.33 1.43
N ILE A 317 27.46 -2.94 1.35
CA ILE A 317 26.47 -3.28 2.38
C ILE A 317 26.20 -4.79 2.40
N LEU A 318 26.27 -5.48 1.27
CA LEU A 318 26.11 -6.94 1.24
C LEU A 318 27.25 -7.65 1.96
N CYS A 319 28.47 -7.11 1.89
CA CYS A 319 29.65 -7.68 2.53
C CYS A 319 29.73 -7.39 4.06
N GLN A 320 28.91 -6.51 4.60
CA GLN A 320 28.82 -6.24 6.03
C GLN A 320 27.99 -7.33 6.71
N ASN A 321 28.56 -8.00 7.72
CA ASN A 321 27.89 -9.04 8.51
C ASN A 321 26.83 -8.47 9.46
#